data_492b0e377e4d74b5fde490e0772a9d91
#
_entry.id   492b0e377e4d74b5fde490e0772a9d91
#
_cell.length_a   1.000
_cell.length_b   1.000
_cell.length_c   1.000
_cell.angle_alpha   90.00
_cell.angle_beta   90.00
_cell.angle_gamma   90.00
#
_symmetry.space_group_name_H-M   'P 1'
#
loop_
_entity.id
_entity.type
_entity.pdbx_description
1 polymer ?
#
loop_
_entity_poly.entity_id
_entity_poly.type
_entity_poly.pdbx_seq_one_letter_code
_entity_poly.pdbx_strand_id
1 'polypeptide(L)'
;MDLAAFRRSLSDPAPPAGLGLALQALWWEAKGDWDAAHQCAQAQEEDAAGCWVHAYLHRKEGDPSNAGYWYRRAGRPRSTLSLPEEWAEIAGALLAGS
;
A
#
# COMPACT_ATOMS: atom_id res chain seq x y z
N MET A 1 -0.81 12.78 -10.21
CA MET A 1 0.43 12.73 -9.41
C MET A 1 1.24 11.51 -9.83
N ASP A 2 2.53 11.65 -9.99
CA ASP A 2 3.41 10.52 -10.27
C ASP A 2 4.10 10.02 -9.00
N LEU A 3 4.86 8.92 -9.12
CA LEU A 3 5.54 8.32 -7.97
C LEU A 3 6.55 9.29 -7.33
N ALA A 4 7.26 10.07 -8.14
CA ALA A 4 8.23 11.02 -7.61
C ALA A 4 7.55 12.09 -6.75
N ALA A 5 6.42 12.63 -7.21
CA ALA A 5 5.64 13.60 -6.44
C ALA A 5 5.06 12.96 -5.17
N PHE A 6 4.60 11.71 -5.25
CA PHE A 6 4.10 10.98 -4.10
C PHE A 6 5.20 10.81 -3.04
N ARG A 7 6.42 10.44 -3.47
CA ARG A 7 7.56 10.32 -2.56
C ARG A 7 7.92 11.65 -1.91
N ARG A 8 7.89 12.75 -2.69
CA ARG A 8 8.18 14.08 -2.13
C ARG A 8 7.17 14.48 -1.06
N SER A 9 5.92 14.07 -1.22
CA SER A 9 4.87 14.39 -0.24
C SER A 9 5.10 13.74 1.12
N LEU A 10 5.98 12.74 1.21
CA LEU A 10 6.28 12.09 2.49
C LEU A 10 6.94 13.03 3.50
N SER A 11 7.44 14.17 3.08
CA SER A 11 7.95 15.19 4.00
C SER A 11 6.83 16.07 4.60
N ASP A 12 5.60 15.93 4.10
CA ASP A 12 4.44 16.69 4.60
C ASP A 12 3.85 16.01 5.84
N PRO A 13 3.06 16.74 6.66
CA PRO A 13 2.46 16.16 7.87
C PRO A 13 1.26 15.25 7.60
N ALA A 14 0.69 15.29 6.40
CA ALA A 14 -0.48 14.51 6.03
C ALA A 14 -0.42 14.12 4.56
N PRO A 15 -1.13 13.04 4.14
CA PRO A 15 -1.11 12.65 2.74
C PRO A 15 -1.76 13.70 1.85
N PRO A 16 -1.35 13.77 0.57
CA PRO A 16 -1.98 14.67 -0.38
C PRO A 16 -3.49 14.46 -0.48
N ALA A 17 -4.24 15.52 -0.71
CA ALA A 17 -5.68 15.43 -0.89
C ALA A 17 -6.03 14.64 -2.15
N GLY A 18 -7.17 13.95 -2.12
CA GLY A 18 -7.69 13.26 -3.29
C GLY A 18 -7.15 11.85 -3.52
N LEU A 19 -6.27 11.34 -2.66
CA LEU A 19 -5.77 9.98 -2.78
C LEU A 19 -6.77 8.97 -2.21
N GLY A 20 -6.90 7.82 -2.88
CA GLY A 20 -7.67 6.71 -2.35
C GLY A 20 -7.03 6.14 -1.10
N LEU A 21 -7.82 5.37 -0.34
CA LEU A 21 -7.37 4.83 0.95
C LEU A 21 -6.20 3.87 0.81
N ALA A 22 -6.12 3.12 -0.29
CA ALA A 22 -4.97 2.22 -0.51
C ALA A 22 -3.66 2.99 -0.60
N LEU A 23 -3.65 4.10 -1.35
CA LEU A 23 -2.47 4.96 -1.45
C LEU A 23 -2.17 5.65 -0.13
N GLN A 24 -3.20 6.06 0.61
CA GLN A 24 -3.01 6.63 1.93
C GLN A 24 -2.37 5.62 2.88
N ALA A 25 -2.76 4.35 2.80
CA ALA A 25 -2.15 3.30 3.61
C ALA A 25 -0.65 3.18 3.33
N LEU A 26 -0.25 3.19 2.07
CA LEU A 26 1.17 3.16 1.70
C LEU A 26 1.90 4.41 2.20
N TRP A 27 1.24 5.55 2.15
CA TRP A 27 1.82 6.81 2.61
C TRP A 27 2.11 6.77 4.11
N TRP A 28 1.11 6.34 4.91
CA TRP A 28 1.28 6.26 6.36
C TRP A 28 2.32 5.21 6.75
N GLU A 29 2.36 4.10 6.03
CA GLU A 29 3.35 3.04 6.28
C GLU A 29 4.76 3.58 6.05
N ALA A 30 4.98 4.34 4.98
CA ALA A 30 6.29 4.94 4.69
C ALA A 30 6.69 5.98 5.74
N LYS A 31 5.71 6.62 6.39
CA LYS A 31 5.95 7.55 7.50
C LYS A 31 6.21 6.82 8.82
N GLY A 32 6.03 5.51 8.87
CA GLY A 32 6.20 4.72 10.08
C GLY A 32 4.96 4.66 10.96
N ASP A 33 3.81 5.15 10.50
CA ASP A 33 2.55 5.08 11.26
C ASP A 33 1.79 3.82 10.86
N TRP A 34 2.12 2.73 11.53
CA TRP A 34 1.58 1.40 11.24
C TRP A 34 0.07 1.33 11.48
N ASP A 35 -0.41 1.94 12.56
CA ASP A 35 -1.84 1.89 12.89
C ASP A 35 -2.68 2.63 11.85
N ALA A 36 -2.25 3.81 11.44
CA ALA A 36 -2.96 4.57 10.41
C ALA A 36 -2.97 3.80 9.08
N ALA A 37 -1.84 3.17 8.73
CA ALA A 37 -1.75 2.37 7.50
C ALA A 37 -2.75 1.21 7.52
N HIS A 38 -2.82 0.47 8.62
CA HIS A 38 -3.77 -0.63 8.77
C HIS A 38 -5.21 -0.17 8.70
N GLN A 39 -5.55 0.93 9.35
CA GLN A 39 -6.91 1.46 9.30
C GLN A 39 -7.34 1.82 7.88
N CYS A 40 -6.45 2.44 7.11
CA CYS A 40 -6.75 2.77 5.72
C CYS A 40 -6.93 1.50 4.87
N ALA A 41 -6.07 0.51 5.05
CA ALA A 41 -6.17 -0.73 4.28
C ALA A 41 -7.45 -1.51 4.65
N GLN A 42 -7.80 -1.58 5.93
CA GLN A 42 -9.00 -2.26 6.41
C GLN A 42 -10.27 -1.62 5.88
N ALA A 43 -10.27 -0.31 5.69
CA ALA A 43 -11.44 0.38 5.15
C ALA A 43 -11.71 0.02 3.68
N GLN A 44 -10.79 -0.68 3.01
CA GLN A 44 -10.92 -1.06 1.61
C GLN A 44 -10.72 -2.56 1.38
N GLU A 45 -11.16 -3.40 2.31
CA GLU A 45 -11.00 -4.86 2.20
C GLU A 45 -11.76 -5.47 1.01
N GLU A 46 -12.78 -4.79 0.52
CA GLU A 46 -13.56 -5.24 -0.65
C GLU A 46 -12.93 -4.84 -1.98
N ASP A 47 -11.91 -4.00 -1.95
CA ASP A 47 -11.27 -3.44 -3.13
C ASP A 47 -9.95 -4.18 -3.40
N ALA A 48 -9.71 -4.57 -4.67
CA ALA A 48 -8.46 -5.24 -5.05
C ALA A 48 -7.23 -4.41 -4.68
N ALA A 49 -7.27 -3.09 -4.83
CA ALA A 49 -6.17 -2.22 -4.44
C ALA A 49 -5.91 -2.28 -2.92
N GLY A 50 -6.97 -2.24 -2.12
CA GLY A 50 -6.87 -2.37 -0.67
C GLY A 50 -6.31 -3.73 -0.25
N CYS A 51 -6.76 -4.80 -0.90
CA CYS A 51 -6.25 -6.15 -0.65
C CYS A 51 -4.77 -6.25 -0.99
N TRP A 52 -4.32 -5.63 -2.08
CA TRP A 52 -2.92 -5.65 -2.47
C TRP A 52 -2.04 -4.95 -1.43
N VAL A 53 -2.47 -3.78 -0.96
CA VAL A 53 -1.75 -3.08 0.11
C VAL A 53 -1.75 -3.90 1.41
N HIS A 54 -2.89 -4.53 1.75
CA HIS A 54 -2.98 -5.42 2.91
C HIS A 54 -1.95 -6.55 2.83
N ALA A 55 -1.79 -7.15 1.64
CA ALA A 55 -0.79 -8.20 1.43
C ALA A 55 0.62 -7.68 1.71
N TYR A 56 0.93 -6.49 1.21
CA TYR A 56 2.22 -5.86 1.45
C TYR A 56 2.46 -5.61 2.94
N LEU A 57 1.45 -5.09 3.65
CA LEU A 57 1.58 -4.83 5.07
C LEU A 57 1.85 -6.11 5.86
N HIS A 58 1.13 -7.20 5.57
CA HIS A 58 1.36 -8.47 6.23
C HIS A 58 2.73 -9.05 5.91
N ARG A 59 3.19 -8.89 4.66
CA ARG A 59 4.52 -9.33 4.28
C ARG A 59 5.60 -8.58 5.07
N LYS A 60 5.45 -7.26 5.20
CA LYS A 60 6.40 -6.44 5.97
C LYS A 60 6.39 -6.80 7.45
N GLU A 61 5.25 -7.19 7.97
CA GLU A 61 5.06 -7.63 9.35
C GLU A 61 5.71 -8.98 9.64
N GLY A 62 6.09 -9.73 8.61
CA GLY A 62 6.67 -11.06 8.76
C GLY A 62 5.62 -12.16 8.82
N ASP A 63 4.44 -11.94 8.23
CA ASP A 63 3.34 -12.90 8.21
C ASP A 63 3.01 -13.32 6.78
N PRO A 64 3.84 -14.21 6.18
CA PRO A 64 3.66 -14.59 4.77
C PRO A 64 2.36 -15.37 4.51
N SER A 65 1.82 -16.08 5.50
CA SER A 65 0.57 -16.81 5.33
C SER A 65 -0.60 -15.86 5.10
N ASN A 66 -0.74 -14.83 5.92
CA ASN A 66 -1.76 -13.81 5.74
C ASN A 66 -1.50 -12.98 4.48
N ALA A 67 -0.23 -12.68 4.20
CA ALA A 67 0.09 -11.99 2.95
C ALA A 67 -0.42 -12.76 1.74
N GLY A 68 -0.22 -14.07 1.71
CA GLY A 68 -0.70 -14.93 0.62
C GLY A 68 -2.21 -14.89 0.46
N TYR A 69 -2.93 -14.88 1.57
CA TYR A 69 -4.39 -14.74 1.56
C TYR A 69 -4.82 -13.44 0.86
N TRP A 70 -4.19 -12.32 1.21
CA TRP A 70 -4.54 -11.02 0.65
C TRP A 70 -4.09 -10.86 -0.80
N TYR A 71 -2.95 -11.47 -1.19
CA TYR A 71 -2.55 -11.50 -2.60
C TYR A 71 -3.59 -12.21 -3.45
N ARG A 72 -4.12 -13.34 -2.97
CA ARG A 72 -5.17 -14.07 -3.69
C ARG A 72 -6.43 -13.22 -3.84
N ARG A 73 -6.83 -12.52 -2.80
CA ARG A 73 -8.00 -11.63 -2.86
C ARG A 73 -7.77 -10.45 -3.80
N ALA A 74 -6.54 -9.99 -3.91
CA ALA A 74 -6.18 -8.91 -4.83
C ALA A 74 -6.08 -9.38 -6.29
N GLY A 75 -6.08 -10.69 -6.51
CA GLY A 75 -5.87 -11.24 -7.84
C GLY A 75 -4.44 -11.11 -8.31
N ARG A 76 -3.47 -11.13 -7.39
CA ARG A 76 -2.06 -10.91 -7.69
C ARG A 76 -1.20 -12.06 -7.16
N PRO A 77 -0.09 -12.38 -7.86
CA PRO A 77 0.86 -13.35 -7.34
C PRO A 77 1.62 -12.77 -6.15
N ARG A 78 2.17 -13.65 -5.31
CA ARG A 78 3.05 -13.21 -4.23
C ARG A 78 4.24 -12.47 -4.82
N SER A 79 4.60 -11.32 -4.22
CA SER A 79 5.76 -10.56 -4.67
C SER A 79 7.06 -11.26 -4.26
N THR A 80 8.04 -11.23 -5.18
CA THR A 80 9.41 -11.66 -4.90
C THR A 80 10.36 -10.47 -4.83
N LEU A 81 9.83 -9.25 -4.97
CA LEU A 81 10.60 -8.03 -4.89
C LEU A 81 11.00 -7.73 -3.45
N SER A 82 12.01 -6.88 -3.26
CA SER A 82 12.28 -6.32 -1.94
C SER A 82 11.08 -5.49 -1.48
N LEU A 83 10.98 -5.25 -0.18
CA LEU A 83 9.86 -4.44 0.34
C LEU A 83 9.82 -3.03 -0.27
N PRO A 84 10.95 -2.29 -0.36
CA PRO A 84 10.91 -0.99 -1.01
C PRO A 84 10.52 -1.04 -2.48
N GLU A 85 10.92 -2.09 -3.20
CA GLU A 85 10.56 -2.26 -4.61
C GLU A 85 9.08 -2.57 -4.77
N GLU A 86 8.53 -3.41 -3.91
CA GLU A 86 7.10 -3.72 -3.95
C GLU A 86 6.27 -2.49 -3.61
N TRP A 87 6.67 -1.72 -2.59
CA TRP A 87 6.00 -0.46 -2.25
C TRP A 87 5.91 0.47 -3.48
N ALA A 88 7.03 0.60 -4.20
CA ALA A 88 7.08 1.45 -5.39
C ALA A 88 6.21 0.90 -6.52
N GLU A 89 6.19 -0.42 -6.69
CA GLU A 89 5.35 -1.08 -7.70
C GLU A 89 3.88 -0.82 -7.44
N ILE A 90 3.44 -1.03 -6.20
CA ILE A 90 2.04 -0.83 -5.83
C ILE A 90 1.66 0.64 -5.99
N ALA A 91 2.45 1.55 -5.42
CA ALA A 91 2.17 2.98 -5.49
C ALA A 91 2.13 3.46 -6.94
N GLY A 92 3.09 3.06 -7.76
CA GLY A 92 3.13 3.43 -9.17
C GLY A 92 1.91 2.95 -9.93
N ALA A 93 1.49 1.70 -9.70
CA ALA A 93 0.33 1.12 -10.37
C ALA A 93 -0.97 1.84 -9.94
N LEU A 94 -1.14 2.12 -8.65
CA LEU A 94 -2.34 2.78 -8.15
C LEU A 94 -2.40 4.24 -8.60
N LEU A 95 -1.27 4.93 -8.67
CA LEU A 95 -1.22 6.30 -9.17
C LEU A 95 -1.55 6.36 -10.66
N ALA A 96 -1.09 5.38 -11.43
CA ALA A 96 -1.37 5.31 -12.86
C ALA A 96 -2.85 5.03 -13.15
N GLY A 97 -3.54 4.33 -12.25
CA GLY A 97 -4.95 4.00 -12.41
C GLY A 97 -5.93 5.04 -11.87
N SER A 98 -5.42 6.10 -11.27
CA SER A 98 -6.27 7.12 -10.65
C SER A 98 -6.48 8.35 -11.49
#